data_30b34c7f3d965cf8c17c73ead0e9d4df
#
_entry.id   30b34c7f3d965cf8c17c73ead0e9d4df
#
_cell.length_a   1.000
_cell.length_b   1.000
_cell.length_c   1.000
_cell.angle_alpha   90.00
_cell.angle_beta   90.00
_cell.angle_gamma   90.00
#
_symmetry.space_group_name_H-M   'P 1'
#
loop_
_entity.id
_entity.type
_entity.pdbx_description
1 polymer ?
#
loop_
_entity_poly.entity_id
_entity_poly.type
_entity_poly.pdbx_seq_one_letter_code
_entity_poly.pdbx_strand_id
1 'polypeptide(L)'
;MKDCVGLWEKQNVDKSRLDAIRRDWSEGKVPELPYLVIGQTKVKEHIGAKLSKMDESRMETTVIQAQYGDGKTNILKYLELYFKEHADLNIRMLYCRANPDQIDLCAFLMQHLEASCINELVHQVISLRDNSEFKVANLVNNY
;
A
#
# COMPACT_ATOMS: atom_id res chain seq x y z
N MET A 1 5.63 15.69 -8.72
CA MET A 1 4.31 15.65 -8.05
C MET A 1 3.48 14.60 -8.78
N LYS A 2 3.08 13.54 -8.10
CA LYS A 2 2.32 12.45 -8.75
C LYS A 2 0.84 12.83 -8.72
N ASP A 3 0.24 13.09 -9.87
CA ASP A 3 -1.19 13.38 -9.96
C ASP A 3 -1.96 12.06 -9.98
N CYS A 4 -2.52 11.69 -8.84
CA CYS A 4 -3.42 10.54 -8.72
C CYS A 4 -4.81 10.91 -9.28
N VAL A 5 -4.88 11.18 -10.59
CA VAL A 5 -6.12 11.53 -11.28
C VAL A 5 -7.12 10.39 -11.16
N GLY A 6 -8.34 10.71 -10.75
CA GLY A 6 -9.39 9.71 -10.59
C GLY A 6 -9.22 8.76 -9.40
N LEU A 7 -8.34 9.06 -8.44
CA LEU A 7 -8.05 8.19 -7.30
C LEU A 7 -9.30 7.64 -6.60
N TRP A 8 -10.37 8.42 -6.53
CA TRP A 8 -11.61 7.98 -5.84
C TRP A 8 -12.77 7.70 -6.79
N GLU A 9 -12.48 7.64 -8.09
CA GLU A 9 -13.45 7.25 -9.08
C GLU A 9 -13.62 5.72 -9.11
N LYS A 10 -14.75 5.29 -9.65
CA LYS A 10 -15.04 3.87 -9.83
C LYS A 10 -13.99 3.23 -10.74
N GLN A 11 -13.30 2.21 -10.24
CA GLN A 11 -12.33 1.45 -11.03
C GLN A 11 -13.00 0.60 -12.11
N ASN A 12 -12.32 0.43 -13.23
CA ASN A 12 -12.81 -0.41 -14.32
C ASN A 12 -12.51 -1.88 -14.01
N VAL A 13 -13.56 -2.68 -13.85
CA VAL A 13 -13.47 -4.12 -13.58
C VAL A 13 -14.33 -4.90 -14.55
N ASP A 14 -13.88 -6.09 -14.92
CA ASP A 14 -14.67 -6.99 -15.77
C ASP A 14 -15.95 -7.50 -15.07
N LYS A 15 -16.87 -8.04 -15.86
CA LYS A 15 -18.18 -8.49 -15.35
C LYS A 15 -18.06 -9.60 -14.31
N SER A 16 -17.16 -10.55 -14.52
CA SER A 16 -17.01 -11.70 -13.61
C SER A 16 -16.52 -11.26 -12.23
N ARG A 17 -15.57 -10.32 -12.21
CA ARG A 17 -15.01 -9.71 -11.00
C ARG A 17 -16.06 -8.85 -10.30
N LEU A 18 -16.88 -8.11 -11.06
CA LEU A 18 -17.97 -7.32 -10.50
C LEU A 18 -19.03 -8.21 -9.81
N ASP A 19 -19.36 -9.36 -10.40
CA ASP A 19 -20.29 -10.31 -9.81
C ASP A 19 -19.73 -10.95 -8.53
N ALA A 20 -18.42 -11.22 -8.47
CA ALA A 20 -17.73 -11.67 -7.25
C ALA A 20 -17.80 -10.61 -6.14
N ILE A 21 -17.52 -9.34 -6.47
CA ILE A 21 -17.61 -8.21 -5.54
C ILE A 21 -19.03 -8.06 -4.99
N ARG A 22 -20.05 -8.17 -5.83
CA ARG A 22 -21.45 -8.08 -5.41
C ARG A 22 -21.83 -9.21 -4.47
N ARG A 23 -21.36 -10.44 -4.73
CA ARG A 23 -21.58 -11.58 -3.86
C ARG A 23 -20.96 -11.35 -2.49
N ASP A 24 -19.68 -10.92 -2.43
CA ASP A 24 -19.00 -10.63 -1.17
C ASP A 24 -19.77 -9.59 -0.34
N TRP A 25 -20.24 -8.52 -0.97
CA TRP A 25 -21.03 -7.51 -0.28
C TRP A 25 -22.38 -8.06 0.21
N SER A 26 -23.05 -8.92 -0.56
CA SER A 26 -24.32 -9.55 -0.13
C SER A 26 -24.12 -10.47 1.08
N GLU A 27 -22.93 -11.01 1.25
CA GLU A 27 -22.50 -11.83 2.39
C GLU A 27 -21.91 -11.02 3.56
N GLY A 28 -21.91 -9.68 3.46
CA GLY A 28 -21.30 -8.79 4.47
C GLY A 28 -19.78 -8.84 4.53
N LYS A 29 -19.14 -9.38 3.50
CA LYS A 29 -17.68 -9.46 3.38
C LYS A 29 -17.11 -8.22 2.68
N VAL A 30 -15.86 -7.88 3.00
CA VAL A 30 -15.10 -6.87 2.23
C VAL A 30 -14.49 -7.56 1.02
N PRO A 31 -14.79 -7.13 -0.21
CA PRO A 31 -14.19 -7.68 -1.41
C PRO A 31 -12.66 -7.64 -1.33
N GLU A 32 -11.99 -8.59 -1.93
CA GLU A 32 -10.54 -8.62 -1.98
C GLU A 32 -9.98 -7.37 -2.66
N LEU A 33 -10.56 -7.00 -3.79
CA LEU A 33 -10.22 -5.77 -4.52
C LEU A 33 -11.51 -4.98 -4.82
N PRO A 34 -11.95 -4.10 -3.94
CA PRO A 34 -13.14 -3.28 -4.15
C PRO A 34 -12.89 -2.23 -5.23
N TYR A 35 -13.90 -1.95 -6.05
CA TYR A 35 -13.83 -1.02 -7.17
C TYR A 35 -14.36 0.39 -6.86
N LEU A 36 -14.86 0.59 -5.66
CA LEU A 36 -15.47 1.85 -5.24
C LEU A 36 -15.40 2.03 -3.73
N VAL A 37 -15.14 3.26 -3.31
CA VAL A 37 -15.28 3.69 -1.91
C VAL A 37 -16.41 4.69 -1.80
N ILE A 38 -17.45 4.37 -1.04
CA ILE A 38 -18.61 5.24 -0.83
C ILE A 38 -18.41 6.02 0.47
N GLY A 39 -18.72 7.31 0.46
CA GLY A 39 -18.58 8.18 1.62
C GLY A 39 -17.13 8.44 2.03
N GLN A 40 -16.89 8.65 3.33
CA GLN A 40 -15.57 8.83 3.95
C GLN A 40 -14.77 10.01 3.37
N THR A 41 -15.44 11.10 3.03
CA THR A 41 -14.87 12.27 2.35
C THR A 41 -13.61 12.80 3.02
N LYS A 42 -13.62 12.97 4.34
CA LYS A 42 -12.46 13.49 5.09
C LYS A 42 -11.23 12.58 4.99
N VAL A 43 -11.43 11.25 5.01
CA VAL A 43 -10.33 10.27 4.89
C VAL A 43 -9.79 10.30 3.46
N LYS A 44 -10.65 10.35 2.46
CA LYS A 44 -10.27 10.46 1.05
C LYS A 44 -9.46 11.72 0.77
N GLU A 45 -9.90 12.87 1.25
CA GLU A 45 -9.20 14.14 1.13
C GLU A 45 -7.83 14.08 1.79
N HIS A 46 -7.75 13.52 3.00
CA HIS A 46 -6.49 13.38 3.71
C HIS A 46 -5.50 12.47 2.97
N ILE A 47 -5.93 11.30 2.53
CA ILE A 47 -5.10 10.36 1.77
C ILE A 47 -4.66 11.00 0.45
N GLY A 48 -5.57 11.62 -0.30
CA GLY A 48 -5.24 12.30 -1.55
C GLY A 48 -4.20 13.41 -1.35
N ALA A 49 -4.36 14.24 -0.31
CA ALA A 49 -3.40 15.28 0.02
C ALA A 49 -2.02 14.74 0.43
N LYS A 50 -1.99 13.58 1.08
CA LYS A 50 -0.73 12.90 1.43
C LYS A 50 -0.03 12.33 0.21
N LEU A 51 -0.75 11.62 -0.65
CA LEU A 51 -0.21 11.04 -1.87
C LEU A 51 0.34 12.10 -2.84
N SER A 52 -0.35 13.25 -2.98
CA SER A 52 0.11 14.33 -3.83
C SER A 52 1.39 15.03 -3.32
N LYS A 53 1.65 14.95 -2.00
CA LYS A 53 2.83 15.52 -1.35
C LYS A 53 3.90 14.49 -1.00
N MET A 54 3.71 13.25 -1.42
CA MET A 54 4.62 12.16 -1.07
C MET A 54 6.03 12.45 -1.57
N ASP A 55 6.97 12.48 -0.63
CA ASP A 55 8.39 12.71 -0.85
C ASP A 55 9.14 11.39 -0.61
N GLU A 56 9.93 10.97 -1.57
CA GLU A 56 10.70 9.72 -1.50
C GLU A 56 11.79 9.75 -0.41
N SER A 57 12.14 10.94 0.07
CA SER A 57 13.15 11.13 1.12
C SER A 57 12.61 10.98 2.54
N ARG A 58 11.28 10.85 2.72
CA ARG A 58 10.65 10.86 4.04
C ARG A 58 9.70 9.70 4.24
N MET A 59 9.82 9.05 5.39
CA MET A 59 8.81 8.11 5.85
C MET A 59 7.69 8.88 6.56
N GLU A 60 6.46 8.71 6.08
CA GLU A 60 5.29 9.28 6.72
C GLU A 60 4.36 8.17 7.25
N THR A 61 3.85 8.36 8.46
CA THR A 61 2.88 7.45 9.07
C THR A 61 1.52 8.14 9.15
N THR A 62 0.48 7.48 8.64
CA THR A 62 -0.90 7.92 8.78
C THR A 62 -1.70 6.87 9.53
N VAL A 63 -2.38 7.27 10.59
CA VAL A 63 -3.24 6.38 11.38
C VAL A 63 -4.70 6.72 11.08
N ILE A 64 -5.47 5.73 10.62
CA ILE A 64 -6.91 5.83 10.41
C ILE A 64 -7.60 5.10 11.57
N GLN A 65 -8.17 5.86 12.50
CA GLN A 65 -8.95 5.32 13.61
C GLN A 65 -10.44 5.49 13.33
N ALA A 66 -11.19 4.39 13.38
CA ALA A 66 -12.64 4.38 13.17
C ALA A 66 -13.25 3.12 13.79
N GLN A 67 -14.56 3.10 13.97
CA GLN A 67 -15.28 1.96 14.53
C GLN A 67 -15.23 0.73 13.60
N TYR A 68 -15.60 -0.43 14.16
CA TYR A 68 -15.77 -1.64 13.36
C TYR A 68 -16.89 -1.42 12.31
N GLY A 69 -16.65 -1.84 11.08
CA GLY A 69 -17.62 -1.64 9.99
C GLY A 69 -17.47 -0.34 9.20
N ASP A 70 -16.70 0.65 9.67
CA ASP A 70 -16.53 1.96 9.00
C ASP A 70 -15.74 1.91 7.67
N GLY A 71 -15.45 0.74 7.14
CA GLY A 71 -14.86 0.58 5.81
C GLY A 71 -13.35 0.84 5.72
N LYS A 72 -12.60 0.82 6.83
CA LYS A 72 -11.12 1.00 6.81
C LYS A 72 -10.42 0.03 5.86
N THR A 73 -10.76 -1.24 5.96
CA THR A 73 -10.20 -2.28 5.07
C THR A 73 -10.60 -2.08 3.61
N ASN A 74 -11.83 -1.59 3.38
CA ASN A 74 -12.31 -1.31 2.02
C ASN A 74 -11.48 -0.20 1.35
N ILE A 75 -11.13 0.87 2.07
CA ILE A 75 -10.25 1.93 1.54
C ILE A 75 -8.87 1.37 1.18
N LEU A 76 -8.25 0.60 2.09
CA LEU A 76 -6.90 0.08 1.85
C LEU A 76 -6.86 -0.86 0.64
N LYS A 77 -7.84 -1.75 0.53
CA LYS A 77 -7.96 -2.65 -0.62
C LYS A 77 -8.31 -1.92 -1.93
N TYR A 78 -9.09 -0.85 -1.82
CA TYR A 78 -9.35 0.01 -2.99
C TYR A 78 -8.07 0.67 -3.50
N LEU A 79 -7.24 1.20 -2.60
CA LEU A 79 -5.95 1.78 -2.96
C LEU A 79 -5.01 0.75 -3.60
N GLU A 80 -5.00 -0.48 -3.07
CA GLU A 80 -4.24 -1.59 -3.66
C GLU A 80 -4.67 -1.83 -5.12
N LEU A 81 -5.98 -1.90 -5.39
CA LEU A 81 -6.51 -2.04 -6.75
C LEU A 81 -6.12 -0.85 -7.62
N TYR A 82 -6.31 0.37 -7.13
CA TYR A 82 -6.01 1.59 -7.88
C TYR A 82 -4.54 1.63 -8.31
N PHE A 83 -3.59 1.43 -7.40
CA PHE A 83 -2.17 1.47 -7.74
C PHE A 83 -1.71 0.27 -8.59
N LYS A 84 -2.38 -0.86 -8.50
CA LYS A 84 -2.14 -2.00 -9.40
C LYS A 84 -2.55 -1.70 -10.84
N GLU A 85 -3.64 -0.96 -11.03
CA GLU A 85 -4.14 -0.57 -12.35
C GLU A 85 -3.44 0.68 -12.93
N HIS A 86 -2.79 1.49 -12.08
CA HIS A 86 -2.05 2.69 -12.46
C HIS A 86 -0.55 2.53 -12.19
N ALA A 87 0.06 1.52 -12.81
CA ALA A 87 1.48 1.23 -12.64
C ALA A 87 2.41 2.36 -13.12
N ASP A 88 1.92 3.23 -14.02
CA ASP A 88 2.59 4.44 -14.49
C ASP A 88 2.89 5.45 -13.36
N LEU A 89 2.14 5.42 -12.27
CA LEU A 89 2.41 6.26 -11.11
C LEU A 89 3.67 5.83 -10.33
N ASN A 90 4.23 4.65 -10.61
CA ASN A 90 5.39 4.10 -9.94
C ASN A 90 5.24 4.11 -8.40
N ILE A 91 4.03 3.81 -7.92
CA ILE A 91 3.71 3.62 -6.51
C ILE A 91 3.38 2.14 -6.30
N ARG A 92 4.08 1.50 -5.37
CA ARG A 92 3.76 0.13 -4.95
C ARG A 92 2.96 0.16 -3.67
N MET A 93 1.79 -0.44 -3.69
CA MET A 93 0.94 -0.60 -2.51
C MET A 93 1.09 -2.01 -1.97
N LEU A 94 1.44 -2.12 -0.70
CA LEU A 94 1.47 -3.37 0.03
C LEU A 94 0.40 -3.34 1.12
N TYR A 95 -0.65 -4.17 0.97
CA TYR A 95 -1.65 -4.36 2.00
C TYR A 95 -1.28 -5.55 2.87
N CYS A 96 -1.05 -5.28 4.16
CA CYS A 96 -0.73 -6.31 5.14
C CYS A 96 -1.71 -6.27 6.30
N ARG A 97 -2.15 -7.45 6.74
CA ARG A 97 -2.96 -7.59 7.95
C ARG A 97 -2.03 -7.92 9.11
N ALA A 98 -1.95 -7.00 10.08
CA ALA A 98 -1.11 -7.23 11.25
C ALA A 98 -1.56 -8.49 12.01
N ASN A 99 -0.59 -9.32 12.36
CA ASN A 99 -0.78 -10.40 13.31
C ASN A 99 -0.35 -9.87 14.69
N PRO A 100 -1.23 -9.89 15.72
CA PRO A 100 -0.89 -9.39 17.05
C PRO A 100 0.28 -10.14 17.71
N ASP A 101 0.56 -11.36 17.26
CA ASP A 101 1.65 -12.18 17.78
C ASP A 101 3.01 -11.89 17.10
N GLN A 102 3.02 -11.07 16.07
CA GLN A 102 4.22 -10.74 15.31
C GLN A 102 4.77 -9.38 15.75
N ILE A 103 5.87 -9.40 16.49
CA ILE A 103 6.49 -8.22 17.10
C ILE A 103 7.47 -7.55 16.13
N ASP A 104 8.10 -8.30 15.23
CA ASP A 104 9.09 -7.78 14.29
C ASP A 104 8.42 -7.25 13.01
N LEU A 105 8.36 -5.92 12.90
CA LEU A 105 7.80 -5.23 11.74
C LEU A 105 8.62 -5.48 10.47
N CYS A 106 9.93 -5.57 10.57
CA CYS A 106 10.80 -5.81 9.40
C CYS A 106 10.58 -7.21 8.85
N ALA A 107 10.59 -8.23 9.72
CA ALA A 107 10.29 -9.61 9.32
C ALA A 107 8.87 -9.73 8.73
N PHE A 108 7.90 -9.03 9.30
CA PHE A 108 6.53 -8.99 8.79
C PHE A 108 6.46 -8.38 7.38
N LEU A 109 7.10 -7.24 7.15
CA LEU A 109 7.13 -6.60 5.84
C LEU A 109 7.85 -7.48 4.80
N MET A 110 8.98 -8.08 5.16
CA MET A 110 9.74 -8.96 4.28
C MET A 110 8.96 -10.19 3.84
N GLN A 111 8.10 -10.75 4.68
CA GLN A 111 7.23 -11.88 4.32
C GLN A 111 6.17 -11.52 3.26
N HIS A 112 5.79 -10.25 3.15
CA HIS A 112 4.74 -9.78 2.25
C HIS A 112 5.30 -9.12 0.99
N LEU A 113 6.61 -8.85 0.94
CA LEU A 113 7.25 -8.31 -0.26
C LEU A 113 7.50 -9.44 -1.27
N GLU A 114 7.17 -9.18 -2.52
CA GLU A 114 7.55 -10.08 -3.63
C GLU A 114 9.08 -10.13 -3.78
N ALA A 115 9.61 -11.26 -4.23
CA ALA A 115 11.05 -11.44 -4.44
C ALA A 115 11.65 -10.38 -5.38
N SER A 116 10.90 -9.93 -6.37
CA SER A 116 11.28 -8.82 -7.27
C SER A 116 11.50 -7.51 -6.52
N CYS A 117 10.62 -7.18 -5.57
CA CYS A 117 10.73 -5.98 -4.74
C CYS A 117 11.93 -6.05 -3.80
N ILE A 118 12.19 -7.23 -3.22
CA ILE A 118 13.36 -7.44 -2.35
C ILE A 118 14.65 -7.27 -3.16
N ASN A 119 14.75 -7.87 -4.33
CA ASN A 119 15.91 -7.73 -5.20
C ASN A 119 16.15 -6.27 -5.60
N GLU A 120 15.11 -5.53 -5.94
CA GLU A 120 15.21 -4.12 -6.28
C GLU A 120 15.70 -3.28 -5.09
N LEU A 121 15.17 -3.51 -3.88
CA LEU A 121 15.66 -2.86 -2.67
C LEU A 121 17.14 -3.17 -2.40
N VAL A 122 17.55 -4.43 -2.56
CA VAL A 122 18.95 -4.83 -2.41
C VAL A 122 19.83 -4.11 -3.44
N HIS A 123 19.40 -4.02 -4.70
CA HIS A 123 20.14 -3.28 -5.73
C HIS A 123 20.24 -1.79 -5.41
N GLN A 124 19.18 -1.16 -4.91
CA GLN A 124 19.19 0.25 -4.50
C GLN A 124 20.15 0.47 -3.31
N VAL A 125 20.11 -0.39 -2.30
CA VAL A 125 21.03 -0.31 -1.15
C VAL A 125 22.48 -0.48 -1.60
N ILE A 126 22.77 -1.42 -2.50
CA ILE A 126 24.12 -1.61 -3.04
C ILE A 126 24.59 -0.37 -3.80
N SER A 127 23.73 0.18 -4.68
CA SER A 127 24.08 1.38 -5.47
C SER A 127 24.30 2.62 -4.61
N LEU A 128 23.51 2.79 -3.54
CA LEU A 128 23.73 3.86 -2.57
C LEU A 128 25.05 3.67 -1.79
N ARG A 129 25.41 2.43 -1.48
CA ARG A 129 26.67 2.08 -0.85
C ARG A 129 27.85 2.41 -1.74
N ASP A 130 27.79 2.07 -3.02
CA ASP A 130 28.89 2.30 -3.96
C ASP A 130 29.08 3.79 -4.27
N ASN A 131 28.03 4.60 -4.11
CA ASN A 131 28.08 6.07 -4.25
C ASN A 131 28.38 6.82 -2.95
N SER A 132 28.30 6.16 -1.79
CA SER A 132 28.67 6.71 -0.48
C SER A 132 29.87 5.92 0.05
N GLU A 133 30.84 6.57 0.72
CA GLU A 133 31.95 5.92 1.43
C GLU A 133 31.46 5.03 2.61
N PHE A 134 30.29 4.46 2.53
CA PHE A 134 29.69 3.62 3.55
C PHE A 134 30.38 2.25 3.57
N LYS A 135 31.32 2.07 4.48
CA LYS A 135 32.02 0.79 4.67
C LYS A 135 31.08 -0.22 5.32
N VAL A 136 30.74 -1.28 4.59
CA VAL A 136 29.92 -2.43 5.04
C VAL A 136 30.48 -3.10 6.32
N ALA A 137 31.75 -2.91 6.63
CA ALA A 137 32.37 -3.41 7.85
C ALA A 137 31.64 -3.00 9.14
N ASN A 138 30.85 -1.93 9.12
CA ASN A 138 30.13 -1.45 10.31
C ASN A 138 28.70 -2.07 10.45
N LEU A 139 28.17 -2.74 9.42
CA LEU A 139 26.86 -3.39 9.50
C LEU A 139 26.94 -4.85 9.99
N VAL A 140 28.07 -5.52 9.79
CA VAL A 140 28.26 -6.94 10.16
C VAL A 140 28.71 -7.11 11.61
N ASN A 141 29.27 -6.07 12.25
CA ASN A 141 29.80 -6.17 13.62
C ASN A 141 28.79 -5.76 14.72
N ASN A 142 27.51 -5.49 14.38
CA ASN A 142 26.49 -5.12 15.37
C ASN A 142 25.32 -6.11 15.45
N TYR A 143 25.52 -7.35 14.97
CA TYR A 143 24.60 -8.46 15.22
C TYR A 143 25.32 -9.64 15.84
#